data_182e245d870f8c416791f3d9809f5662
#
_entry.id   182e245d870f8c416791f3d9809f5662
#
_cell.length_a   1.000
_cell.length_b   1.000
_cell.length_c   1.000
_cell.angle_alpha   90.00
_cell.angle_beta   90.00
_cell.angle_gamma   90.00
#
_symmetry.space_group_name_H-M   'P 1'
#
loop_
_entity.id
_entity.type
_entity.pdbx_description
1 polymer ?
#
loop_
_entity_poly.entity_id
_entity_poly.type
_entity_poly.pdbx_seq_one_letter_code
_entity_poly.pdbx_strand_id
1 'polypeptide(L)' 'MVNVGDTIKIISMDGEPSYSGRCGTVEHIDDAGQIHGTWGGCALIPGIDTFEIVKAKG' A
#
# COMPACT_ATOMS: atom_id res chain seq x y z
N MET A 1 8.45 -8.06 4.47
CA MET A 1 6.98 -8.24 4.52
C MET A 1 6.33 -6.99 5.12
N VAL A 2 5.27 -6.52 4.49
CA VAL A 2 4.56 -5.32 4.97
C VAL A 2 3.69 -5.65 6.19
N ASN A 3 3.61 -4.72 7.12
CA ASN A 3 2.82 -4.87 8.33
C ASN A 3 1.95 -3.65 8.56
N VAL A 4 0.85 -3.83 9.28
CA VAL A 4 0.01 -2.71 9.73
C VAL A 4 0.89 -1.74 10.53
N GLY A 5 0.78 -0.47 10.21
CA GLY A 5 1.58 0.58 10.83
C GLY A 5 2.80 1.00 10.02
N ASP A 6 3.18 0.21 9.00
CA ASP A 6 4.27 0.61 8.12
C ASP A 6 3.83 1.79 7.24
N THR A 7 4.78 2.66 6.90
CA THR A 7 4.56 3.71 5.92
C THR A 7 5.11 3.22 4.58
N ILE A 8 4.28 3.28 3.54
CA ILE A 8 4.66 2.82 2.22
C ILE A 8 4.53 3.93 1.19
N LYS A 9 5.23 3.76 0.08
CA LYS A 9 5.09 4.61 -1.10
C LYS A 9 4.63 3.75 -2.26
N ILE A 10 3.56 4.18 -2.92
CA ILE A 10 3.04 3.49 -4.09
C ILE A 10 3.91 3.84 -5.29
N ILE A 11 4.51 2.83 -5.90
CA ILE A 11 5.32 3.02 -7.11
C ILE A 11 4.40 2.95 -8.34
N SER A 12 3.55 1.94 -8.38
CA SER A 12 2.64 1.73 -9.51
C SER A 12 1.41 0.98 -9.02
N MET A 13 0.23 1.47 -9.35
CA MET A 13 -1.02 0.78 -9.05
C MET A 13 -1.74 0.48 -10.36
N ASP A 14 -1.86 -0.79 -10.69
CA ASP A 14 -2.53 -1.24 -11.90
C ASP A 14 -4.00 -0.85 -11.85
N GLY A 15 -4.51 -0.27 -12.93
CA GLY A 15 -5.89 0.22 -12.97
C GLY A 15 -6.12 1.58 -12.32
N GLU A 16 -5.14 2.09 -11.55
CA GLU A 16 -5.26 3.39 -10.88
C GLU A 16 -3.94 4.14 -10.92
N PRO A 17 -3.51 4.55 -12.13
CA PRO A 17 -2.18 5.17 -12.27
C PRO A 17 -2.02 6.49 -11.52
N SER A 18 -3.11 7.17 -11.20
CA SER A 18 -3.05 8.43 -10.43
C SER A 18 -2.56 8.21 -9.00
N TYR A 19 -2.53 6.97 -8.50
CA TYR A 19 -2.02 6.67 -7.17
C TYR A 19 -0.50 6.58 -7.11
N SER A 20 0.18 6.51 -8.25
CA SER A 20 1.65 6.46 -8.28
C SER A 20 2.25 7.65 -7.56
N GLY A 21 3.21 7.40 -6.69
CA GLY A 21 3.88 8.42 -5.90
C GLY A 21 3.21 8.77 -4.58
N ARG A 22 2.02 8.26 -4.32
CA ARG A 22 1.35 8.51 -3.03
C ARG A 22 2.04 7.72 -1.92
N CYS A 23 2.07 8.32 -0.73
CA CYS A 23 2.56 7.66 0.48
C CYS A 23 1.40 7.53 1.46
N GLY A 24 1.49 6.57 2.34
CA GLY A 24 0.50 6.41 3.39
C GLY A 24 0.89 5.31 4.37
N THR A 25 0.09 5.21 5.41
CA THR A 25 0.29 4.21 6.47
C THR A 25 -0.67 3.06 6.28
N VAL A 26 -0.15 1.85 6.39
CA VAL A 26 -0.96 0.62 6.32
C VAL A 26 -1.87 0.54 7.54
N GLU A 27 -3.17 0.44 7.31
CA GLU A 27 -4.16 0.37 8.39
C GLU A 27 -4.72 -1.02 8.59
N HIS A 28 -4.79 -1.81 7.50
CA HIS A 28 -5.44 -3.11 7.54
C HIS A 28 -4.98 -3.97 6.37
N ILE A 29 -4.79 -5.25 6.62
CA ILE A 29 -4.52 -6.23 5.57
C ILE A 29 -5.67 -7.24 5.66
N ASP A 30 -6.47 -7.34 4.59
CA ASP A 30 -7.66 -8.18 4.62
C ASP A 30 -7.33 -9.67 4.37
N ASP A 31 -8.36 -10.51 4.44
CA ASP A 31 -8.19 -11.95 4.30
C ASP A 31 -7.70 -12.38 2.92
N ALA A 32 -7.92 -11.55 1.91
CA ALA A 32 -7.42 -11.80 0.56
C ALA A 32 -5.97 -11.33 0.39
N GLY A 33 -5.37 -10.74 1.43
CA GLY A 33 -4.02 -10.22 1.38
C GLY A 33 -3.92 -8.82 0.79
N GLN A 34 -5.04 -8.16 0.52
CA GLN A 34 -5.03 -6.80 -0.02
C GLN A 34 -4.75 -5.80 1.11
N ILE A 35 -3.95 -4.79 0.79
CA ILE A 35 -3.41 -3.85 1.77
C ILE A 35 -4.18 -2.53 1.69
N HIS A 36 -4.78 -2.14 2.81
CA HIS A 36 -5.56 -0.92 2.94
C HIS A 36 -4.78 0.09 3.79
N GLY A 37 -4.91 1.36 3.46
CA GLY A 37 -4.21 2.40 4.20
C GLY A 37 -4.68 3.80 3.84
N THR A 38 -3.92 4.79 4.30
CA THR A 38 -4.32 6.20 4.25
C THR A 38 -4.12 6.86 2.88
N TRP A 39 -3.62 6.12 1.90
CA TRP A 39 -3.39 6.69 0.56
C TRP A 39 -4.65 6.93 -0.26
N GLY A 40 -5.77 6.35 0.14
CA GLY A 40 -7.05 6.51 -0.55
C GLY A 40 -7.91 5.26 -0.46
N GLY A 41 -8.98 5.21 -1.23
CA GLY A 41 -9.97 4.14 -1.16
C GLY A 41 -9.60 2.84 -1.86
N CYS A 42 -8.46 2.79 -2.57
CA CYS A 42 -8.06 1.59 -3.31
C CYS A 42 -7.04 0.78 -2.51
N ALA A 43 -7.29 -0.52 -2.39
CA ALA A 43 -6.34 -1.42 -1.75
C ALA A 43 -5.19 -1.76 -2.70
N LEU A 44 -3.99 -1.96 -2.15
CA LEU A 44 -2.86 -2.49 -2.91
C LEU A 44 -2.97 -4.00 -3.00
N ILE A 45 -2.75 -4.54 -4.19
CA ILE A 45 -2.82 -5.98 -4.45
C ILE A 45 -1.40 -6.48 -4.66
N PRO A 46 -0.85 -7.23 -3.67
CA PRO A 46 0.50 -7.78 -3.81
C PRO A 46 0.64 -8.62 -5.08
N GLY A 47 1.75 -8.46 -5.77
CA GLY A 47 2.01 -9.17 -7.02
C GLY A 47 1.46 -8.48 -8.26
N ILE A 48 0.53 -7.54 -8.10
CA ILE A 48 -0.02 -6.74 -9.19
C ILE A 48 0.43 -5.30 -9.07
N ASP A 49 0.25 -4.72 -7.88
CA ASP A 49 0.66 -3.35 -7.59
C ASP A 49 2.07 -3.34 -7.01
N THR A 50 2.82 -2.28 -7.28
CA THR A 50 4.20 -2.14 -6.81
C THR A 50 4.27 -1.02 -5.79
N PHE A 51 4.87 -1.32 -4.65
CA PHE A 51 5.07 -0.34 -3.58
C PHE A 51 6.35 -0.67 -2.82
N GLU A 52 6.82 0.28 -2.02
CA GLU A 52 7.98 0.04 -1.16
C GLU A 52 7.69 0.54 0.26
N ILE A 53 8.31 -0.10 1.24
CA ILE A 53 8.22 0.32 2.63
C ILE A 53 9.26 1.40 2.83
N VAL A 54 8.82 2.64 3.10
CA VAL A 54 9.74 3.76 3.31
C VAL A 54 10.05 3.96 4.78
N LYS A 55 9.18 3.46 5.66
CA LYS A 55 9.41 3.50 7.11
C LYS A 55 8.67 2.34 7.77
N ALA A 56 9.41 1.42 8.36
CA ALA A 56 8.81 0.32 9.08
C ALA A 56 8.25 0.81 10.42
N LYS A 57 7.17 0.16 10.86
CA LYS A 57 6.57 0.43 12.16
C LYS A 57 7.58 0.18 13.27
N GLY A 58 7.73 1.16 14.11
CA GLY A 58 8.44 1.07 15.36
C GLY A 58 9.86 0.72 15.35
#